data_0f30fb5346ae64fb75b00b8fbdb4b2a4
#
_entry.id   0f30fb5346ae64fb75b00b8fbdb4b2a4
#
_cell.length_a   1.000
_cell.length_b   1.000
_cell.length_c   1.000
_cell.angle_alpha   90.00
_cell.angle_beta   90.00
_cell.angle_gamma   90.00
#
_symmetry.space_group_name_H-M   'P 1'
#
loop_
_entity.id
_entity.type
_entity.pdbx_description
1 polymer ?
#
loop_
_entity_poly.entity_id
_entity_poly.type
_entity_poly.pdbx_seq_one_letter_code
_entity_poly.pdbx_strand_id
1 'polypeptide(L)'
;SGTKQWTQLLGTTSNDFAYGVTVDNSNNIYLTGYTTSVFENTTGIGGRDTFLVKYDSSGSQQWIQQFGSTLNDYGRGVTADSSDNIYVTGYTTGAIDSNTNSGSDDIFIAKFNSSGTKQWTQQIGTSALDYGRGVSVDSSDNIFVIGRTDGGLDGNSNAGGADLKSDIFLIKYNTSGTKQWTSQMGSSSYDSTWGIAVDNSSNIYVTGYTAGVLDWNSTFGNLDIFLVKYNTSGTKQWSRTMGTSSNDLSYAVTVDSANN
;
A
#
# COMPACT_ATOMS: atom_id res chain seq x y z
N SER A 1 -21.07 -18.29 13.48
CA SER A 1 -20.79 -19.61 14.09
C SER A 1 -19.29 -19.90 14.20
N GLY A 2 -18.40 -19.22 13.45
CA GLY A 2 -16.95 -19.43 13.50
C GLY A 2 -16.48 -20.79 12.98
N THR A 3 -17.31 -21.50 12.20
CA THR A 3 -16.95 -22.78 11.63
C THR A 3 -15.99 -22.56 10.46
N LYS A 4 -14.80 -23.20 10.53
CA LYS A 4 -13.81 -23.17 9.44
C LYS A 4 -14.43 -23.82 8.19
N GLN A 5 -14.41 -23.11 7.07
CA GLN A 5 -14.93 -23.60 5.79
C GLN A 5 -13.84 -24.34 5.00
N TRP A 6 -12.65 -23.75 4.89
CA TRP A 6 -11.52 -24.32 4.17
C TRP A 6 -10.20 -23.77 4.70
N THR A 7 -9.10 -24.33 4.27
CA THR A 7 -7.74 -23.85 4.47
C THR A 7 -6.94 -24.15 3.21
N GLN A 8 -6.23 -23.15 2.71
CA GLN A 8 -5.28 -23.30 1.61
C GLN A 8 -3.87 -22.87 2.07
N LEU A 9 -2.88 -23.60 1.62
CA LEU A 9 -1.48 -23.26 1.78
C LEU A 9 -0.94 -22.87 0.40
N LEU A 10 -0.34 -21.70 0.29
CA LEU A 10 0.36 -21.21 -0.89
C LEU A 10 1.83 -21.04 -0.53
N GLY A 11 2.71 -21.54 -1.36
CA GLY A 11 4.14 -21.35 -1.16
C GLY A 11 4.97 -22.11 -2.17
N THR A 12 6.25 -21.77 -2.21
CA THR A 12 7.31 -22.41 -2.97
C THR A 12 8.19 -23.23 -2.02
N THR A 13 9.36 -23.68 -2.48
CA THR A 13 10.37 -24.31 -1.63
C THR A 13 11.24 -23.30 -0.85
N SER A 14 10.98 -22.01 -1.04
CA SER A 14 11.73 -20.90 -0.44
C SER A 14 10.82 -20.03 0.44
N ASN A 15 11.26 -18.82 0.77
CA ASN A 15 10.50 -17.92 1.62
C ASN A 15 9.40 -17.20 0.83
N ASP A 16 8.17 -17.34 1.28
CA ASP A 16 6.98 -16.71 0.74
C ASP A 16 6.26 -15.93 1.85
N PHE A 17 5.92 -14.68 1.58
CA PHE A 17 5.28 -13.78 2.54
C PHE A 17 4.06 -13.12 1.93
N ALA A 18 2.90 -13.24 2.56
CA ALA A 18 1.67 -12.52 2.21
C ALA A 18 1.47 -11.34 3.15
N TYR A 19 1.08 -10.19 2.60
CA TYR A 19 0.87 -8.96 3.35
C TYR A 19 -0.51 -8.34 3.15
N GLY A 20 -1.10 -8.50 1.99
CA GLY A 20 -2.40 -7.92 1.66
C GLY A 20 -3.41 -8.96 1.23
N VAL A 21 -4.66 -8.76 1.62
CA VAL A 21 -5.82 -9.53 1.20
C VAL A 21 -6.99 -8.60 0.91
N THR A 22 -7.73 -8.90 -0.15
CA THR A 22 -8.99 -8.22 -0.50
C THR A 22 -9.98 -9.19 -1.11
N VAL A 23 -11.23 -8.77 -1.24
CA VAL A 23 -12.32 -9.52 -1.87
C VAL A 23 -12.96 -8.63 -2.92
N ASP A 24 -13.25 -9.17 -4.11
CA ASP A 24 -14.01 -8.48 -5.15
C ASP A 24 -15.53 -8.61 -4.96
N ASN A 25 -16.31 -7.94 -5.80
CA ASN A 25 -17.78 -7.98 -5.74
C ASN A 25 -18.37 -9.36 -6.08
N SER A 26 -17.58 -10.22 -6.70
CA SER A 26 -17.92 -11.61 -7.05
C SER A 26 -17.53 -12.61 -5.96
N ASN A 27 -17.07 -12.12 -4.79
CA ASN A 27 -16.56 -12.90 -3.65
C ASN A 27 -15.29 -13.71 -3.97
N ASN A 28 -14.51 -13.32 -4.97
CA ASN A 28 -13.18 -13.88 -5.15
C ASN A 28 -12.20 -13.20 -4.19
N ILE A 29 -11.23 -13.97 -3.73
CA ILE A 29 -10.24 -13.54 -2.73
C ILE A 29 -8.90 -13.34 -3.43
N TYR A 30 -8.26 -12.21 -3.17
CA TYR A 30 -6.94 -11.89 -3.72
C TYR A 30 -5.94 -11.68 -2.60
N LEU A 31 -4.75 -12.30 -2.75
CA LEU A 31 -3.62 -12.09 -1.85
C LEU A 31 -2.42 -11.57 -2.63
N THR A 32 -1.66 -10.69 -2.00
CA THR A 32 -0.39 -10.20 -2.51
C THR A 32 0.71 -10.29 -1.46
N GLY A 33 1.93 -10.33 -1.93
CA GLY A 33 3.13 -10.38 -1.13
C GLY A 33 4.36 -10.50 -2.00
N TYR A 34 5.41 -11.16 -1.51
CA TYR A 34 6.57 -11.49 -2.32
C TYR A 34 7.04 -12.92 -2.09
N THR A 35 7.72 -13.47 -3.09
CA THR A 35 8.40 -14.76 -3.05
C THR A 35 9.89 -14.60 -3.35
N THR A 36 10.71 -15.50 -2.83
CA THR A 36 12.13 -15.59 -3.18
C THR A 36 12.42 -16.73 -4.17
N SER A 37 11.37 -17.28 -4.77
CA SER A 37 11.45 -18.35 -5.76
C SER A 37 10.35 -18.20 -6.82
N VAL A 38 10.12 -19.22 -7.63
CA VAL A 38 9.14 -19.20 -8.72
C VAL A 38 7.95 -20.07 -8.35
N PHE A 39 6.75 -19.51 -8.41
CA PHE A 39 5.52 -20.28 -8.30
C PHE A 39 5.32 -21.13 -9.55
N GLU A 40 4.62 -22.25 -9.41
CA GLU A 40 4.25 -23.10 -10.54
C GLU A 40 3.50 -22.31 -11.62
N ASN A 41 3.88 -22.49 -12.86
CA ASN A 41 3.34 -21.79 -14.04
C ASN A 41 3.56 -20.26 -14.06
N THR A 42 4.51 -19.74 -13.29
CA THR A 42 4.96 -18.36 -13.38
C THR A 42 6.42 -18.26 -13.85
N THR A 43 6.91 -17.05 -14.02
CA THR A 43 8.32 -16.77 -14.35
C THR A 43 8.90 -15.84 -13.30
N GLY A 44 9.94 -16.29 -12.63
CA GLY A 44 10.73 -15.42 -11.75
C GLY A 44 11.55 -14.43 -12.58
N ILE A 45 11.64 -13.19 -12.12
CA ILE A 45 12.30 -12.10 -12.85
C ILE A 45 13.52 -11.61 -12.10
N GLY A 46 13.49 -11.61 -10.76
CA GLY A 46 14.52 -11.03 -9.91
C GLY A 46 14.90 -11.87 -8.69
N GLY A 47 15.38 -11.19 -7.66
CA GLY A 47 15.74 -11.83 -6.39
C GLY A 47 14.52 -12.11 -5.51
N ARG A 48 13.64 -11.12 -5.38
CA ARG A 48 12.30 -11.23 -4.80
C ARG A 48 11.32 -10.65 -5.78
N ASP A 49 10.26 -11.36 -6.03
CA ASP A 49 9.21 -10.91 -6.95
C ASP A 49 7.89 -10.76 -6.21
N THR A 50 7.14 -9.73 -6.55
CA THR A 50 5.77 -9.59 -6.09
C THR A 50 4.88 -10.65 -6.70
N PHE A 51 3.95 -11.22 -5.92
CA PHE A 51 2.90 -12.08 -6.45
C PHE A 51 1.50 -11.51 -6.20
N LEU A 52 0.57 -11.90 -7.06
CA LEU A 52 -0.86 -11.71 -6.91
C LEU A 52 -1.55 -13.04 -7.24
N VAL A 53 -2.33 -13.56 -6.31
CA VAL A 53 -3.08 -14.81 -6.49
C VAL A 53 -4.56 -14.58 -6.29
N LYS A 54 -5.39 -15.23 -7.10
CA LYS A 54 -6.85 -15.26 -7.01
C LYS A 54 -7.34 -16.62 -6.58
N TYR A 55 -8.23 -16.63 -5.59
CA TYR A 55 -9.04 -17.76 -5.20
C TYR A 55 -10.53 -17.44 -5.40
N ASP A 56 -11.34 -18.42 -5.71
CA ASP A 56 -12.79 -18.28 -5.61
C ASP A 56 -13.27 -18.45 -4.15
N SER A 57 -14.56 -18.23 -3.92
CA SER A 57 -15.16 -18.33 -2.58
C SER A 57 -15.10 -19.74 -1.96
N SER A 58 -14.84 -20.78 -2.77
CA SER A 58 -14.62 -22.13 -2.28
C SER A 58 -13.18 -22.40 -1.83
N GLY A 59 -12.27 -21.44 -2.06
CA GLY A 59 -10.85 -21.56 -1.80
C GLY A 59 -10.07 -22.22 -2.95
N SER A 60 -10.68 -22.42 -4.13
CA SER A 60 -9.96 -22.96 -5.29
C SER A 60 -9.14 -21.87 -5.97
N GLN A 61 -7.84 -22.10 -6.16
CA GLN A 61 -6.96 -21.18 -6.87
C GLN A 61 -7.37 -21.07 -8.34
N GLN A 62 -7.62 -19.84 -8.79
CA GLN A 62 -8.02 -19.57 -10.17
C GLN A 62 -6.80 -19.22 -11.04
N TRP A 63 -5.93 -18.39 -10.54
CA TRP A 63 -4.67 -18.03 -11.18
C TRP A 63 -3.69 -17.42 -10.17
N ILE A 64 -2.41 -17.38 -10.56
CA ILE A 64 -1.34 -16.68 -9.86
C ILE A 64 -0.49 -15.92 -10.87
N GLN A 65 -0.10 -14.71 -10.54
CA GLN A 65 0.83 -13.86 -11.29
C GLN A 65 2.04 -13.56 -10.42
N GLN A 66 3.22 -13.62 -11.00
CA GLN A 66 4.48 -13.20 -10.40
C GLN A 66 5.05 -12.11 -11.30
N PHE A 67 5.42 -10.96 -10.72
CA PHE A 67 5.87 -9.80 -11.48
C PHE A 67 6.81 -8.94 -10.64
N GLY A 68 7.63 -8.16 -11.33
CA GLY A 68 8.61 -7.28 -10.71
C GLY A 68 9.65 -6.79 -11.69
N SER A 69 10.75 -6.36 -11.17
CA SER A 69 11.98 -5.97 -11.88
C SER A 69 13.00 -7.11 -11.84
N THR A 70 14.21 -6.86 -12.34
CA THR A 70 15.32 -7.82 -12.20
C THR A 70 15.97 -7.81 -10.82
N LEU A 71 15.49 -6.96 -9.90
CA LEU A 71 15.99 -6.83 -8.52
C LEU A 71 14.95 -7.34 -7.52
N ASN A 72 14.78 -6.65 -6.38
CA ASN A 72 13.83 -7.08 -5.37
C ASN A 72 12.55 -6.24 -5.42
N ASP A 73 11.41 -6.92 -5.41
CA ASP A 73 10.08 -6.35 -5.49
C ASP A 73 9.19 -6.89 -4.37
N TYR A 74 8.49 -6.01 -3.68
CA TYR A 74 7.74 -6.34 -2.47
C TYR A 74 6.30 -5.86 -2.57
N GLY A 75 5.36 -6.76 -2.84
CA GLY A 75 3.92 -6.48 -2.73
C GLY A 75 3.50 -6.26 -1.28
N ARG A 76 2.71 -5.23 -1.01
CA ARG A 76 2.28 -4.86 0.34
C ARG A 76 0.78 -4.72 0.48
N GLY A 77 0.14 -3.98 -0.39
CA GLY A 77 -1.29 -3.72 -0.35
C GLY A 77 -2.00 -4.20 -1.61
N VAL A 78 -3.25 -4.61 -1.47
CA VAL A 78 -4.12 -5.01 -2.58
C VAL A 78 -5.54 -4.53 -2.32
N THR A 79 -6.22 -4.08 -3.37
CA THR A 79 -7.64 -3.70 -3.34
C THR A 79 -8.30 -4.03 -4.68
N ALA A 80 -9.64 -4.12 -4.69
CA ALA A 80 -10.44 -4.29 -5.90
C ALA A 80 -11.35 -3.07 -6.11
N ASP A 81 -11.56 -2.67 -7.38
CA ASP A 81 -12.53 -1.62 -7.75
C ASP A 81 -13.93 -2.20 -8.02
N SER A 82 -14.87 -1.31 -8.37
CA SER A 82 -16.27 -1.67 -8.65
C SER A 82 -16.43 -2.57 -9.88
N SER A 83 -15.44 -2.63 -10.74
CA SER A 83 -15.40 -3.43 -11.97
C SER A 83 -14.54 -4.69 -11.83
N ASP A 84 -14.20 -5.08 -10.60
CA ASP A 84 -13.36 -6.22 -10.26
C ASP A 84 -11.92 -6.14 -10.87
N ASN A 85 -11.42 -4.91 -11.15
CA ASN A 85 -9.99 -4.74 -11.39
C ASN A 85 -9.24 -4.70 -10.06
N ILE A 86 -8.03 -5.21 -10.06
CA ILE A 86 -7.20 -5.39 -8.86
C ILE A 86 -6.01 -4.45 -8.92
N TYR A 87 -5.77 -3.75 -7.85
CA TYR A 87 -4.64 -2.85 -7.68
C TYR A 87 -3.70 -3.39 -6.61
N VAL A 88 -2.42 -3.54 -6.97
CA VAL A 88 -1.36 -3.99 -6.05
C VAL A 88 -0.35 -2.87 -5.89
N THR A 89 -0.02 -2.53 -4.66
CA THR A 89 1.05 -1.57 -4.35
C THR A 89 2.14 -2.20 -3.51
N GLY A 90 3.31 -1.61 -3.57
CA GLY A 90 4.48 -2.01 -2.81
C GLY A 90 5.67 -1.15 -3.16
N TYR A 91 6.87 -1.73 -3.10
CA TYR A 91 8.10 -1.04 -3.48
C TYR A 91 9.05 -1.98 -4.22
N THR A 92 9.92 -1.39 -5.00
CA THR A 92 10.89 -2.08 -5.87
C THR A 92 12.27 -1.43 -5.75
N THR A 93 13.32 -2.26 -5.79
CA THR A 93 14.70 -1.78 -5.90
C THR A 93 15.16 -1.61 -7.34
N GLY A 94 14.30 -1.90 -8.32
CA GLY A 94 14.58 -1.83 -9.74
C GLY A 94 13.50 -1.13 -10.55
N ALA A 95 13.64 -1.11 -11.84
CA ALA A 95 12.64 -0.56 -12.76
C ALA A 95 11.65 -1.66 -13.19
N ILE A 96 10.39 -1.51 -12.83
CA ILE A 96 9.31 -2.44 -13.25
C ILE A 96 8.77 -2.00 -14.60
N ASP A 97 8.67 -2.94 -15.54
CA ASP A 97 8.25 -2.71 -16.91
C ASP A 97 9.14 -1.62 -17.59
N SER A 98 8.54 -0.57 -18.13
CA SER A 98 9.28 0.55 -18.77
C SER A 98 9.40 1.77 -17.86
N ASN A 99 9.16 1.62 -16.55
CA ASN A 99 9.33 2.71 -15.58
C ASN A 99 10.82 2.98 -15.29
N THR A 100 11.09 4.07 -14.60
CA THR A 100 12.43 4.44 -14.16
C THR A 100 12.52 4.28 -12.65
N ASN A 101 13.58 3.64 -12.17
CA ASN A 101 13.93 3.67 -10.75
C ASN A 101 14.66 5.00 -10.48
N SER A 102 14.17 5.75 -9.49
CA SER A 102 14.68 7.08 -9.12
C SER A 102 15.70 7.04 -7.98
N GLY A 103 15.80 5.93 -7.27
CA GLY A 103 16.66 5.82 -6.09
C GLY A 103 16.94 4.39 -5.65
N SER A 104 16.89 4.19 -4.35
CA SER A 104 17.12 2.87 -3.74
C SER A 104 15.88 1.97 -3.85
N ASP A 105 14.78 2.40 -3.24
CA ASP A 105 13.48 1.75 -3.29
C ASP A 105 12.45 2.75 -3.78
N ASP A 106 11.69 2.41 -4.81
CA ASP A 106 10.60 3.22 -5.34
C ASP A 106 9.25 2.56 -5.10
N ILE A 107 8.23 3.37 -4.93
CA ILE A 107 6.83 2.94 -4.84
C ILE A 107 6.38 2.44 -6.21
N PHE A 108 5.67 1.33 -6.25
CA PHE A 108 4.91 0.94 -7.44
C PHE A 108 3.44 0.77 -7.13
N ILE A 109 2.63 0.93 -8.18
CA ILE A 109 1.24 0.48 -8.24
C ILE A 109 1.00 -0.18 -9.59
N ALA A 110 0.40 -1.37 -9.57
CA ALA A 110 0.07 -2.16 -10.76
C ALA A 110 -1.42 -2.48 -10.78
N LYS A 111 -2.03 -2.37 -11.97
CA LYS A 111 -3.42 -2.75 -12.22
C LYS A 111 -3.51 -4.04 -12.99
N PHE A 112 -4.38 -4.94 -12.54
CA PHE A 112 -4.76 -6.17 -13.22
C PHE A 112 -6.27 -6.18 -13.45
N ASN A 113 -6.72 -6.83 -14.52
CA ASN A 113 -8.13 -7.16 -14.67
C ASN A 113 -8.49 -8.44 -13.89
N SER A 114 -9.77 -8.77 -13.84
CA SER A 114 -10.29 -9.94 -13.11
C SER A 114 -9.77 -11.29 -13.61
N SER A 115 -9.22 -11.35 -14.84
CA SER A 115 -8.58 -12.54 -15.43
C SER A 115 -7.07 -12.64 -15.11
N GLY A 116 -6.51 -11.70 -14.36
CA GLY A 116 -5.09 -11.67 -13.99
C GLY A 116 -4.18 -11.04 -15.04
N THR A 117 -4.73 -10.41 -16.09
CA THR A 117 -3.92 -9.70 -17.08
C THR A 117 -3.53 -8.33 -16.57
N LYS A 118 -2.22 -8.07 -16.47
CA LYS A 118 -1.68 -6.77 -16.07
C LYS A 118 -2.05 -5.72 -17.14
N GLN A 119 -2.60 -4.60 -16.70
CA GLN A 119 -3.05 -3.50 -17.56
C GLN A 119 -2.01 -2.39 -17.65
N TRP A 120 -1.47 -1.99 -16.51
CA TRP A 120 -0.43 -0.99 -16.42
C TRP A 120 0.31 -1.08 -15.07
N THR A 121 1.49 -0.48 -15.02
CA THR A 121 2.29 -0.26 -13.81
C THR A 121 2.76 1.19 -13.79
N GLN A 122 2.64 1.84 -12.65
CA GLN A 122 3.25 3.15 -12.37
C GLN A 122 4.28 2.99 -11.28
N GLN A 123 5.40 3.70 -11.40
CA GLN A 123 6.48 3.74 -10.44
C GLN A 123 6.80 5.21 -10.13
N ILE A 124 7.00 5.53 -8.87
CA ILE A 124 7.37 6.87 -8.41
C ILE A 124 8.25 6.75 -7.17
N GLY A 125 9.26 7.60 -7.12
CA GLY A 125 10.17 7.66 -5.98
C GLY A 125 11.04 8.89 -6.03
N THR A 126 11.94 8.96 -5.07
CA THR A 126 12.99 9.96 -4.92
C THR A 126 14.36 9.30 -5.01
N SER A 127 15.45 10.04 -4.79
CA SER A 127 16.77 9.42 -4.65
C SER A 127 16.98 8.65 -3.34
N ALA A 128 16.02 8.73 -2.42
CA ALA A 128 16.03 8.07 -1.11
C ALA A 128 15.19 6.78 -1.11
N LEU A 129 14.73 6.33 0.06
CA LEU A 129 13.89 5.15 0.22
C LEU A 129 12.41 5.56 0.18
N ASP A 130 11.64 4.95 -0.70
CA ASP A 130 10.22 5.20 -0.89
C ASP A 130 9.43 3.89 -0.86
N TYR A 131 8.52 3.74 0.09
CA TYR A 131 7.81 2.47 0.34
C TYR A 131 6.31 2.63 0.20
N GLY A 132 5.69 2.02 -0.80
CA GLY A 132 4.24 1.79 -0.85
C GLY A 132 3.82 0.75 0.19
N ARG A 133 2.75 1.03 0.93
CA ARG A 133 2.28 0.17 2.03
C ARG A 133 0.84 -0.27 1.88
N GLY A 134 -0.05 0.64 1.57
CA GLY A 134 -1.47 0.37 1.47
C GLY A 134 -2.09 1.01 0.23
N VAL A 135 -3.17 0.41 -0.25
CA VAL A 135 -3.96 0.91 -1.36
C VAL A 135 -5.45 0.72 -1.06
N SER A 136 -6.26 1.70 -1.44
CA SER A 136 -7.72 1.64 -1.35
C SER A 136 -8.34 2.38 -2.52
N VAL A 137 -9.62 2.12 -2.79
CA VAL A 137 -10.39 2.81 -3.83
C VAL A 137 -11.64 3.45 -3.23
N ASP A 138 -12.10 4.56 -3.82
CA ASP A 138 -13.40 5.15 -3.49
C ASP A 138 -14.51 4.60 -4.40
N SER A 139 -15.76 5.04 -4.15
CA SER A 139 -16.94 4.65 -4.94
C SER A 139 -16.93 5.16 -6.39
N SER A 140 -15.99 6.01 -6.75
CA SER A 140 -15.76 6.52 -8.11
C SER A 140 -14.54 5.85 -8.76
N ASP A 141 -14.02 4.77 -8.15
CA ASP A 141 -12.85 4.02 -8.55
C ASP A 141 -11.55 4.85 -8.61
N ASN A 142 -11.49 5.99 -7.88
CA ASN A 142 -10.23 6.66 -7.65
C ASN A 142 -9.36 5.82 -6.72
N ILE A 143 -8.07 5.74 -7.01
CA ILE A 143 -7.11 4.89 -6.31
C ILE A 143 -6.27 5.75 -5.39
N PHE A 144 -6.14 5.34 -4.14
CA PHE A 144 -5.33 6.01 -3.12
C PHE A 144 -4.24 5.08 -2.63
N VAL A 145 -2.99 5.52 -2.74
CA VAL A 145 -1.80 4.78 -2.29
C VAL A 145 -1.17 5.53 -1.14
N ILE A 146 -0.85 4.81 -0.08
CA ILE A 146 -0.14 5.34 1.09
C ILE A 146 1.19 4.64 1.31
N GLY A 147 2.06 5.32 2.02
CA GLY A 147 3.33 4.76 2.42
C GLY A 147 4.20 5.78 3.14
N ARG A 148 5.51 5.54 3.10
CA ARG A 148 6.51 6.47 3.64
C ARG A 148 7.56 6.80 2.59
N THR A 149 8.14 7.98 2.70
CA THR A 149 9.26 8.45 1.89
C THR A 149 10.33 9.07 2.78
N ASP A 150 11.60 8.79 2.48
CA ASP A 150 12.72 9.44 3.14
C ASP A 150 13.17 10.69 2.34
N GLY A 151 12.48 11.01 1.22
CA GLY A 151 12.74 12.17 0.37
C GLY A 151 11.57 13.14 0.25
N GLY A 152 11.72 14.15 -0.58
CA GLY A 152 10.64 15.06 -0.97
C GLY A 152 9.92 14.53 -2.20
N LEU A 153 8.87 13.73 -2.00
CA LEU A 153 8.17 13.05 -3.07
C LEU A 153 7.36 14.05 -3.90
N ASP A 154 7.54 14.00 -5.23
CA ASP A 154 6.75 14.79 -6.17
C ASP A 154 6.83 16.32 -5.93
N GLY A 155 8.01 16.80 -5.52
CA GLY A 155 8.25 18.21 -5.23
C GLY A 155 7.79 18.67 -3.84
N ASN A 156 7.25 17.79 -3.02
CA ASN A 156 7.01 18.07 -1.62
C ASN A 156 8.32 18.19 -0.83
N SER A 157 8.26 18.77 0.36
CA SER A 157 9.39 18.85 1.27
C SER A 157 9.32 17.76 2.32
N ASN A 158 10.43 17.05 2.56
CA ASN A 158 10.55 16.13 3.68
C ASN A 158 10.71 16.94 4.99
N ALA A 159 9.84 16.70 5.97
CA ALA A 159 9.83 17.40 7.26
C ALA A 159 11.03 17.02 8.15
N GLY A 160 11.62 15.83 7.96
CA GLY A 160 12.86 15.40 8.61
C GLY A 160 14.12 16.07 8.08
N GLY A 161 14.01 16.83 6.99
CA GLY A 161 15.09 17.63 6.43
C GLY A 161 16.29 16.80 5.96
N ALA A 162 17.52 17.30 6.23
CA ALA A 162 18.75 16.65 5.78
C ALA A 162 19.03 15.28 6.42
N ASP A 163 18.37 14.97 7.53
CA ASP A 163 18.52 13.66 8.21
C ASP A 163 17.73 12.53 7.51
N LEU A 164 16.99 12.83 6.45
CA LEU A 164 16.21 11.90 5.64
C LEU A 164 15.31 10.98 6.50
N LYS A 165 14.68 11.54 7.53
CA LYS A 165 13.70 10.82 8.31
C LYS A 165 12.39 10.74 7.54
N SER A 166 11.72 9.60 7.65
CA SER A 166 10.56 9.31 6.84
C SER A 166 9.39 10.22 7.11
N ASP A 167 8.75 10.70 6.06
CA ASP A 167 7.40 11.28 6.07
C ASP A 167 6.40 10.27 5.52
N ILE A 168 5.13 10.44 5.86
CA ILE A 168 4.05 9.71 5.22
C ILE A 168 3.60 10.42 3.95
N PHE A 169 3.13 9.65 2.97
CA PHE A 169 2.52 10.17 1.76
C PHE A 169 1.14 9.57 1.49
N LEU A 170 0.34 10.29 0.74
CA LEU A 170 -0.92 9.86 0.13
C LEU A 170 -0.92 10.31 -1.33
N ILE A 171 -1.04 9.37 -2.25
CA ILE A 171 -1.09 9.64 -3.70
C ILE A 171 -2.45 9.23 -4.24
N LYS A 172 -3.05 10.06 -5.09
CA LYS A 172 -4.26 9.73 -5.84
C LYS A 172 -3.95 9.47 -7.31
N TYR A 173 -4.48 8.36 -7.82
CA TYR A 173 -4.52 8.03 -9.24
C TYR A 173 -5.97 7.89 -9.71
N ASN A 174 -6.19 8.10 -11.01
CA ASN A 174 -7.43 7.68 -11.67
C ASN A 174 -7.32 6.23 -12.18
N THR A 175 -8.41 5.69 -12.72
CA THR A 175 -8.50 4.30 -13.21
C THR A 175 -7.57 3.99 -14.39
N SER A 176 -7.08 5.00 -15.12
CA SER A 176 -6.09 4.85 -16.21
C SER A 176 -4.64 4.88 -15.73
N GLY A 177 -4.41 5.01 -14.41
CA GLY A 177 -3.08 5.10 -13.82
C GLY A 177 -2.46 6.51 -13.89
N THR A 178 -3.24 7.53 -14.27
CA THR A 178 -2.75 8.91 -14.25
C THR A 178 -2.79 9.47 -12.85
N LYS A 179 -1.62 9.86 -12.33
CA LYS A 179 -1.50 10.52 -11.03
C LYS A 179 -2.23 11.87 -11.04
N GLN A 180 -3.05 12.11 -10.03
CA GLN A 180 -3.84 13.33 -9.88
C GLN A 180 -3.15 14.33 -8.94
N TRP A 181 -2.69 13.84 -7.79
CA TRP A 181 -1.97 14.65 -6.80
C TRP A 181 -1.20 13.75 -5.83
N THR A 182 -0.24 14.37 -5.13
CA THR A 182 0.53 13.79 -4.01
C THR A 182 0.45 14.74 -2.82
N SER A 183 0.12 14.20 -1.66
CA SER A 183 0.20 14.88 -0.36
C SER A 183 1.26 14.19 0.48
N GLN A 184 2.16 14.96 1.10
CA GLN A 184 3.19 14.47 2.00
C GLN A 184 3.05 15.20 3.33
N MET A 185 3.21 14.48 4.43
CA MET A 185 3.12 15.01 5.77
C MET A 185 4.04 14.22 6.70
N GLY A 186 4.70 14.93 7.58
CA GLY A 186 5.56 14.31 8.57
C GLY A 186 5.93 15.24 9.71
N SER A 187 6.75 14.74 10.60
CA SER A 187 7.38 15.45 11.69
C SER A 187 8.89 15.59 11.41
N SER A 188 9.64 16.21 12.35
CA SER A 188 11.10 16.20 12.27
C SER A 188 11.74 14.85 12.65
N SER A 189 10.94 13.81 12.82
CA SER A 189 11.34 12.45 13.23
C SER A 189 10.75 11.42 12.26
N TYR A 190 10.82 10.12 12.59
CA TYR A 190 10.29 9.06 11.77
C TYR A 190 8.78 8.99 11.83
N ASP A 191 8.16 9.00 10.65
CA ASP A 191 6.73 8.79 10.46
C ASP A 191 6.51 7.64 9.48
N SER A 192 5.55 6.77 9.74
CA SER A 192 5.25 5.64 8.87
C SER A 192 3.78 5.30 8.91
N THR A 193 3.18 5.02 7.75
CA THR A 193 1.78 4.62 7.63
C THR A 193 1.67 3.17 7.16
N TRP A 194 0.60 2.49 7.61
CA TRP A 194 0.33 1.10 7.27
C TRP A 194 -1.10 0.86 6.81
N GLY A 195 -2.06 1.56 7.41
CA GLY A 195 -3.48 1.37 7.17
C GLY A 195 -4.13 2.53 6.43
N ILE A 196 -4.98 2.19 5.45
CA ILE A 196 -5.83 3.12 4.72
C ILE A 196 -7.25 2.55 4.64
N ALA A 197 -8.24 3.42 4.81
CA ALA A 197 -9.64 3.14 4.52
C ALA A 197 -10.28 4.35 3.85
N VAL A 198 -11.28 4.11 3.01
CA VAL A 198 -12.06 5.16 2.35
C VAL A 198 -13.53 4.94 2.68
N ASP A 199 -14.22 6.00 3.15
CA ASP A 199 -15.63 5.94 3.48
C ASP A 199 -16.55 6.17 2.25
N ASN A 200 -17.85 5.94 2.41
CA ASN A 200 -18.84 6.12 1.34
C ASN A 200 -18.97 7.57 0.84
N SER A 201 -18.41 8.52 1.56
CA SER A 201 -18.33 9.95 1.17
C SER A 201 -16.97 10.29 0.55
N SER A 202 -16.15 9.27 0.25
CA SER A 202 -14.79 9.37 -0.27
C SER A 202 -13.82 10.15 0.64
N ASN A 203 -14.06 10.19 1.95
CA ASN A 203 -13.03 10.63 2.87
C ASN A 203 -12.02 9.51 3.08
N ILE A 204 -10.74 9.88 3.17
CA ILE A 204 -9.63 8.95 3.30
C ILE A 204 -9.10 9.00 4.72
N TYR A 205 -8.99 7.85 5.38
CA TYR A 205 -8.44 7.69 6.71
C TYR A 205 -7.12 6.94 6.62
N VAL A 206 -6.08 7.52 7.19
CA VAL A 206 -4.71 6.99 7.17
C VAL A 206 -4.21 6.84 8.59
N THR A 207 -3.64 5.70 8.92
CA THR A 207 -3.09 5.42 10.26
C THR A 207 -1.70 4.80 10.18
N GLY A 208 -0.95 4.98 11.27
CA GLY A 208 0.39 4.48 11.42
C GLY A 208 0.99 4.94 12.73
N TYR A 209 2.27 5.27 12.73
CA TYR A 209 2.96 5.80 13.90
C TYR A 209 3.89 6.96 13.55
N THR A 210 4.12 7.84 14.52
CA THR A 210 5.04 8.97 14.46
C THR A 210 5.99 8.94 15.66
N ALA A 211 7.26 9.32 15.42
CA ALA A 211 8.25 9.53 16.49
C ALA A 211 8.37 11.00 16.87
N GLY A 212 7.54 11.88 16.31
CA GLY A 212 7.62 13.33 16.53
C GLY A 212 6.26 14.00 16.60
N VAL A 213 6.29 15.30 16.79
CA VAL A 213 5.08 16.14 16.82
C VAL A 213 4.50 16.23 15.43
N LEU A 214 3.40 15.52 15.19
CA LEU A 214 2.66 15.57 13.95
C LEU A 214 1.53 16.58 14.08
N ASP A 215 1.54 17.65 13.27
CA ASP A 215 0.44 18.63 13.22
C ASP A 215 0.09 19.29 14.55
N TRP A 216 1.09 19.67 15.34
CA TRP A 216 0.90 20.28 16.67
C TRP A 216 0.20 19.37 17.70
N ASN A 217 -0.01 18.09 17.37
CA ASN A 217 -0.47 17.11 18.36
C ASN A 217 0.67 16.75 19.31
N SER A 218 0.33 16.53 20.58
CA SER A 218 1.32 16.11 21.58
C SER A 218 1.85 14.72 21.28
N THR A 219 3.12 14.49 21.59
CA THR A 219 3.71 13.14 21.69
C THR A 219 3.59 12.65 23.12
N PHE A 220 3.46 11.34 23.29
CA PHE A 220 3.32 10.67 24.58
C PHE A 220 4.51 9.77 24.90
N GLY A 221 5.18 9.23 23.87
CA GLY A 221 6.29 8.29 24.00
C GLY A 221 7.34 8.41 22.90
N ASN A 222 7.95 7.29 22.56
CA ASN A 222 8.92 7.23 21.46
C ASN A 222 8.23 7.13 20.10
N LEU A 223 7.23 6.25 20.01
CA LEU A 223 6.38 6.07 18.83
C LEU A 223 4.93 6.14 19.29
N ASP A 224 4.15 7.00 18.66
CA ASP A 224 2.74 7.20 18.96
C ASP A 224 1.88 6.91 17.73
N ILE A 225 0.69 6.35 17.96
CA ILE A 225 -0.29 6.13 16.91
C ILE A 225 -0.79 7.46 16.39
N PHE A 226 -0.95 7.59 15.08
CA PHE A 226 -1.72 8.67 14.50
C PHE A 226 -2.93 8.16 13.68
N LEU A 227 -3.94 9.01 13.57
CA LEU A 227 -5.05 8.88 12.64
C LEU A 227 -5.26 10.22 11.95
N VAL A 228 -5.27 10.22 10.62
CA VAL A 228 -5.46 11.42 9.79
C VAL A 228 -6.62 11.21 8.84
N LYS A 229 -7.48 12.23 8.72
CA LYS A 229 -8.55 12.29 7.72
C LYS A 229 -8.22 13.28 6.63
N TYR A 230 -8.37 12.85 5.38
CA TYR A 230 -8.31 13.69 4.18
C TYR A 230 -9.65 13.67 3.45
N ASN A 231 -9.92 14.72 2.68
CA ASN A 231 -10.98 14.72 1.69
C ASN A 231 -10.48 14.20 0.32
N THR A 232 -11.36 14.07 -0.65
CA THR A 232 -11.05 13.55 -2.01
C THR A 232 -10.05 14.40 -2.80
N SER A 233 -9.83 15.66 -2.43
CA SER A 233 -8.83 16.55 -3.05
C SER A 233 -7.45 16.47 -2.38
N GLY A 234 -7.26 15.56 -1.41
CA GLY A 234 -6.01 15.44 -0.66
C GLY A 234 -5.82 16.49 0.43
N THR A 235 -6.86 17.29 0.72
CA THR A 235 -6.80 18.27 1.79
C THR A 235 -7.04 17.59 3.13
N LYS A 236 -6.06 17.69 4.03
CA LYS A 236 -6.18 17.20 5.39
C LYS A 236 -7.30 17.94 6.14
N GLN A 237 -8.18 17.18 6.76
CA GLN A 237 -9.31 17.69 7.55
C GLN A 237 -8.96 17.79 9.03
N TRP A 238 -8.37 16.75 9.56
CA TRP A 238 -7.87 16.68 10.92
C TRP A 238 -6.85 15.55 11.09
N SER A 239 -6.07 15.64 12.16
CA SER A 239 -5.19 14.59 12.66
C SER A 239 -5.41 14.38 14.15
N ARG A 240 -5.09 13.19 14.65
CA ARG A 240 -5.08 12.82 16.06
C ARG A 240 -3.88 11.95 16.33
N THR A 241 -3.23 12.19 17.45
CA THR A 241 -2.17 11.35 17.98
C THR A 241 -2.64 10.75 19.31
N MET A 242 -2.33 9.50 19.54
CA MET A 242 -2.63 8.79 20.77
C MET A 242 -1.51 7.80 21.08
N GLY A 243 -1.21 7.65 22.36
CA GLY A 243 -0.16 6.75 22.80
C GLY A 243 0.07 6.76 24.29
N THR A 244 1.07 6.04 24.70
CA THR A 244 1.57 5.93 26.07
C THR A 244 3.02 6.41 26.14
N SER A 245 3.69 6.26 27.27
CA SER A 245 5.13 6.55 27.39
C SER A 245 6.03 5.51 26.69
N SER A 246 5.45 4.47 26.07
CA SER A 246 6.16 3.41 25.33
C SER A 246 5.90 3.54 23.82
N ASN A 247 6.27 2.50 23.05
CA ASN A 247 5.98 2.46 21.61
C ASN A 247 4.55 1.97 21.36
N ASP A 248 3.77 2.77 20.66
CA ASP A 248 2.42 2.50 20.26
C ASP A 248 2.32 2.53 18.73
N LEU A 249 1.78 1.47 18.12
CA LEU A 249 1.83 1.25 16.68
C LEU A 249 0.43 0.87 16.17
N SER A 250 0.00 1.49 15.07
CA SER A 250 -1.21 1.11 14.34
C SER A 250 -0.86 0.54 12.97
N TYR A 251 -1.49 -0.56 12.62
CA TYR A 251 -1.26 -1.26 11.35
C TYR A 251 -2.45 -1.24 10.40
N ALA A 252 -3.64 -1.02 10.92
CA ALA A 252 -4.86 -1.06 10.11
C ALA A 252 -5.91 -0.08 10.61
N VAL A 253 -6.73 0.39 9.69
CA VAL A 253 -7.94 1.17 9.94
C VAL A 253 -9.04 0.65 9.02
N THR A 254 -10.26 0.67 9.48
CA THR A 254 -11.43 0.37 8.68
C THR A 254 -12.55 1.36 9.00
N VAL A 255 -13.50 1.51 8.10
CA VAL A 255 -14.73 2.25 8.30
C VAL A 255 -15.92 1.32 8.09
N ASP A 256 -16.98 1.51 8.84
CA ASP A 256 -18.21 0.77 8.65
C ASP A 256 -19.13 1.41 7.59
N SER A 257 -20.24 0.77 7.27
CA SER A 257 -21.23 1.26 6.31
C SER A 257 -21.93 2.56 6.73
N ALA A 258 -21.81 2.95 8.01
CA ALA A 258 -22.32 4.21 8.56
C ALA A 258 -21.26 5.32 8.57
N ASN A 259 -20.07 5.09 8.02
CA ASN A 259 -18.93 5.99 7.96
C ASN A 259 -18.30 6.27 9.36
N ASN A 260 -18.38 5.27 10.28
CA ASN A 260 -17.69 5.33 11.57
C ASN A 260 -16.35 4.59 11.50
#